data_6832a81877b87e7979c096acbb5e4115
#
_entry.id   6832a81877b87e7979c096acbb5e4115
#
_cell.length_a   1.000
_cell.length_b   1.000
_cell.length_c   1.000
_cell.angle_alpha   90.00
_cell.angle_beta   90.00
_cell.angle_gamma   90.00
#
_symmetry.space_group_name_H-M   'P 1'
#
loop_
_entity.id
_entity.type
_entity.pdbx_description
1 polymer ?
#
loop_
_entity_poly.entity_id
_entity_poly.type
_entity_poly.pdbx_seq_one_letter_code
_entity_poly.pdbx_strand_id
1 'polypeptide(L)'
;MNAVLSNHPVISARGLRKAYKNKLALDNTDFEIGPGKIIGLIGPNGAGKTTALKAVLGLIPFEGELEVLGRDPRTQRDDLMNDVCFIADVAVLPRWIRVSEAIEFVAGVHPRFDRAKCERFIANTQLKPKMRVREMSKGMIVQLHLALVMAIDAKLLVLAEPTLGLDILMRKQFYETLLNEYFDEQRTILVTTHQ
;
A
#
# COMPACT_ATOMS: atom_id res chain seq x y z
N MET A 1 23.80 20.73 -5.77
CA MET A 1 22.48 21.36 -6.02
C MET A 1 21.49 20.66 -5.11
N ASN A 2 21.18 21.26 -3.94
CA ASN A 2 20.19 20.72 -3.02
C ASN A 2 18.82 20.83 -3.68
N ALA A 3 18.21 19.70 -4.01
CA ALA A 3 16.80 19.67 -4.35
C ALA A 3 16.03 20.14 -3.11
N VAL A 4 15.42 21.30 -3.20
CA VAL A 4 14.43 21.80 -2.24
C VAL A 4 13.32 20.75 -2.25
N LEU A 5 13.28 19.90 -1.23
CA LEU A 5 12.16 19.00 -0.99
C LEU A 5 10.92 19.89 -0.98
N SER A 6 10.05 19.72 -1.95
CA SER A 6 8.81 20.48 -2.03
C SER A 6 8.02 20.17 -0.76
N ASN A 7 7.77 21.21 0.03
CA ASN A 7 7.12 21.10 1.34
C ASN A 7 5.60 20.84 1.23
N HIS A 8 5.18 20.30 0.07
CA HIS A 8 3.78 19.94 -0.16
C HIS A 8 3.45 18.61 0.51
N PRO A 9 2.34 18.54 1.22
CA PRO A 9 1.90 17.30 1.84
C PRO A 9 1.66 16.21 0.79
N VAL A 10 2.00 14.97 1.13
CA VAL A 10 1.69 13.79 0.32
C VAL A 10 0.19 13.49 0.35
N ILE A 11 -0.45 13.75 1.49
CA ILE A 11 -1.89 13.69 1.65
C ILE A 11 -2.33 14.91 2.44
N SER A 12 -3.34 15.62 1.95
CA SER A 12 -4.02 16.71 2.65
C SER A 12 -5.53 16.50 2.57
N ALA A 13 -6.19 16.49 3.73
CA ALA A 13 -7.63 16.34 3.85
C ALA A 13 -8.21 17.48 4.69
N ARG A 14 -9.32 18.07 4.24
CA ARG A 14 -10.09 19.10 4.95
C ARG A 14 -11.57 18.80 4.88
N GLY A 15 -12.21 18.74 6.03
CA GLY A 15 -13.63 18.44 6.13
C GLY A 15 -14.00 17.10 5.53
N LEU A 16 -13.07 16.14 5.51
CA LEU A 16 -13.31 14.84 4.87
C LEU A 16 -14.45 14.10 5.56
N ARG A 17 -15.49 13.80 4.81
CA ARG A 17 -16.71 13.18 5.32
C ARG A 17 -17.17 12.00 4.45
N LYS A 18 -17.57 10.92 5.11
CA LYS A 18 -18.16 9.75 4.45
C LYS A 18 -19.22 9.11 5.32
N ALA A 19 -20.44 9.05 4.80
CA ALA A 19 -21.54 8.31 5.39
C ALA A 19 -21.90 7.08 4.53
N TYR A 20 -22.27 5.98 5.18
CA TYR A 20 -22.86 4.79 4.59
C TYR A 20 -24.25 4.59 5.19
N LYS A 21 -25.31 4.81 4.40
CA LYS A 21 -26.70 4.75 4.86
C LYS A 21 -26.85 5.53 6.19
N ASN A 22 -26.93 4.81 7.33
CA ASN A 22 -27.14 5.39 8.65
C ASN A 22 -25.88 5.46 9.51
N LYS A 23 -24.69 5.14 8.95
CA LYS A 23 -23.42 5.14 9.69
C LYS A 23 -22.48 6.19 9.11
N LEU A 24 -22.11 7.17 9.95
CA LEU A 24 -21.06 8.10 9.65
C LEU A 24 -19.71 7.40 9.89
N ALA A 25 -18.91 7.27 8.85
CA ALA A 25 -17.62 6.57 8.90
C ALA A 25 -16.43 7.53 8.99
N LEU A 26 -16.54 8.72 8.37
CA LEU A 26 -15.63 9.85 8.54
C LEU A 26 -16.50 11.08 8.78
N ASP A 27 -16.15 11.87 9.78
CA ASP A 27 -16.91 13.06 10.18
C ASP A 27 -15.98 14.27 10.28
N ASN A 28 -16.09 15.16 9.29
CA ASN A 28 -15.37 16.43 9.23
C ASN A 28 -13.89 16.30 9.63
N THR A 29 -13.20 15.35 9.01
CA THR A 29 -11.86 14.94 9.43
C THR A 29 -10.80 15.74 8.65
N ASP A 30 -9.90 16.41 9.39
CA ASP A 30 -8.78 17.15 8.83
C ASP A 30 -7.46 16.46 9.20
N PHE A 31 -6.58 16.28 8.23
CA PHE A 31 -5.22 15.80 8.47
C PHE A 31 -4.27 16.12 7.32
N GLU A 32 -2.98 16.18 7.63
CA GLU A 32 -1.90 16.33 6.65
C GLU A 32 -0.80 15.32 6.91
N ILE A 33 -0.28 14.72 5.83
CA ILE A 33 0.86 13.78 5.86
C ILE A 33 1.92 14.33 4.93
N GLY A 34 3.07 14.68 5.49
CA GLY A 34 4.24 15.12 4.72
C GLY A 34 4.99 13.96 4.06
N PRO A 35 5.95 14.25 3.18
CA PRO A 35 6.80 13.25 2.53
C PRO A 35 7.74 12.55 3.50
N GLY A 36 8.25 11.36 3.11
CA GLY A 36 9.27 10.62 3.83
C GLY A 36 8.84 10.17 5.24
N LYS A 37 7.58 9.80 5.42
CA LYS A 37 7.03 9.41 6.72
C LYS A 37 6.35 8.05 6.67
N ILE A 38 6.38 7.38 7.82
CA ILE A 38 5.59 6.17 8.06
C ILE A 38 4.49 6.54 9.04
N ILE A 39 3.25 6.43 8.59
CA ILE A 39 2.06 6.82 9.35
C ILE A 39 1.19 5.60 9.61
N GLY A 40 0.93 5.35 10.89
CA GLY A 40 -0.02 4.32 11.34
C GLY A 40 -1.39 4.91 11.63
N LEU A 41 -2.43 4.42 10.95
CA LEU A 41 -3.82 4.65 11.35
C LEU A 41 -4.24 3.54 12.30
N ILE A 42 -4.26 3.86 13.59
CA ILE A 42 -4.56 2.91 14.67
C ILE A 42 -5.97 3.18 15.21
N GLY A 43 -6.69 2.13 15.50
CA GLY A 43 -8.02 2.24 16.10
C GLY A 43 -8.84 0.96 15.99
N PRO A 44 -9.96 0.87 16.72
CA PRO A 44 -10.82 -0.31 16.71
C PRO A 44 -11.48 -0.54 15.33
N ASN A 45 -12.06 -1.73 15.18
CA ASN A 45 -12.85 -2.03 13.99
C ASN A 45 -14.05 -1.07 13.91
N GLY A 46 -14.26 -0.51 12.71
CA GLY A 46 -15.32 0.47 12.48
C GLY A 46 -14.95 1.93 12.76
N ALA A 47 -13.71 2.22 13.16
CA ALA A 47 -13.21 3.59 13.37
C ALA A 47 -12.97 4.41 12.07
N GLY A 48 -13.33 3.88 10.90
CA GLY A 48 -13.19 4.60 9.63
C GLY A 48 -11.84 4.41 8.91
N LYS A 49 -10.86 3.67 9.47
CA LYS A 49 -9.53 3.48 8.87
C LYS A 49 -9.58 3.03 7.40
N THR A 50 -10.28 1.93 7.13
CA THR A 50 -10.44 1.40 5.77
C THR A 50 -11.19 2.38 4.86
N THR A 51 -12.14 3.15 5.41
CA THR A 51 -12.86 4.19 4.66
C THR A 51 -11.91 5.33 4.27
N ALA A 52 -11.05 5.79 5.19
CA ALA A 52 -10.04 6.79 4.89
C ALA A 52 -9.07 6.30 3.81
N LEU A 53 -8.55 5.08 3.92
CA LEU A 53 -7.70 4.51 2.87
C LEU A 53 -8.39 4.43 1.51
N LYS A 54 -9.65 3.99 1.48
CA LYS A 54 -10.43 3.93 0.23
C LYS A 54 -10.68 5.30 -0.37
N ALA A 55 -10.88 6.34 0.44
CA ALA A 55 -10.99 7.71 -0.03
C ALA A 55 -9.66 8.18 -0.64
N VAL A 56 -8.53 8.01 0.06
CA VAL A 56 -7.17 8.33 -0.42
C VAL A 56 -6.86 7.66 -1.76
N LEU A 57 -7.35 6.44 -1.98
CA LEU A 57 -7.15 5.67 -3.21
C LEU A 57 -8.20 5.99 -4.31
N GLY A 58 -9.15 6.90 -4.06
CA GLY A 58 -10.22 7.19 -5.01
C GLY A 58 -11.16 6.01 -5.28
N LEU A 59 -11.29 5.09 -4.33
CA LEU A 59 -12.14 3.89 -4.46
C LEU A 59 -13.58 4.09 -4.00
N ILE A 60 -13.86 5.21 -3.34
CA ILE A 60 -15.20 5.56 -2.84
C ILE A 60 -15.44 7.07 -3.01
N PRO A 61 -16.69 7.49 -3.25
CA PRO A 61 -17.04 8.90 -3.18
C PRO A 61 -17.04 9.39 -1.73
N PHE A 62 -16.65 10.65 -1.54
CA PHE A 62 -16.59 11.34 -0.24
C PHE A 62 -16.95 12.81 -0.42
N GLU A 63 -17.25 13.51 0.68
CA GLU A 63 -17.46 14.95 0.77
C GLU A 63 -16.21 15.61 1.38
N GLY A 64 -16.03 16.91 1.18
CA GLY A 64 -14.86 17.67 1.61
C GLY A 64 -13.75 17.68 0.56
N GLU A 65 -12.58 18.14 0.99
CA GLU A 65 -11.39 18.27 0.14
C GLU A 65 -10.40 17.15 0.51
N LEU A 66 -9.85 16.50 -0.51
CA LEU A 66 -8.79 15.51 -0.36
C LEU A 66 -7.86 15.61 -1.56
N GLU A 67 -6.59 15.82 -1.26
CA GLU A 67 -5.50 15.84 -2.23
C GLU A 67 -4.48 14.78 -1.86
N VAL A 68 -4.04 13.99 -2.84
CA VAL A 68 -3.02 12.95 -2.69
C VAL A 68 -1.98 13.14 -3.78
N LEU A 69 -0.74 13.37 -3.39
CA LEU A 69 0.36 13.69 -4.31
C LEU A 69 0.01 14.82 -5.31
N GLY A 70 -0.71 15.85 -4.83
CA GLY A 70 -1.13 16.99 -5.63
C GLY A 70 -2.32 16.71 -6.57
N ARG A 71 -3.08 15.62 -6.35
CA ARG A 71 -4.20 15.21 -7.21
C ARG A 71 -5.46 14.94 -6.39
N ASP A 72 -6.61 15.31 -6.94
CA ASP A 72 -7.92 14.88 -6.39
C ASP A 72 -8.18 13.42 -6.80
N PRO A 73 -8.26 12.48 -5.84
CA PRO A 73 -8.43 11.06 -6.15
C PRO A 73 -9.79 10.72 -6.79
N ARG A 74 -10.78 11.64 -6.77
CA ARG A 74 -12.08 11.43 -7.43
C ARG A 74 -12.01 11.60 -8.95
N THR A 75 -11.13 12.49 -9.42
CA THR A 75 -11.08 12.91 -10.83
C THR A 75 -9.77 12.54 -11.52
N GLN A 76 -8.68 12.34 -10.76
CA GLN A 76 -7.33 12.10 -11.28
C GLN A 76 -6.76 10.74 -10.78
N ARG A 77 -7.65 9.76 -10.54
CA ARG A 77 -7.26 8.49 -9.96
C ARG A 77 -6.27 7.71 -10.83
N ASP A 78 -6.46 7.68 -12.12
CA ASP A 78 -5.60 6.91 -13.03
C ASP A 78 -4.15 7.43 -13.00
N ASP A 79 -3.98 8.75 -13.04
CA ASP A 79 -2.65 9.37 -12.90
C ASP A 79 -2.07 9.18 -11.50
N LEU A 80 -2.91 9.24 -10.46
CA LEU A 80 -2.52 9.02 -9.08
C LEU A 80 -1.95 7.60 -8.88
N MET A 81 -2.60 6.58 -9.44
CA MET A 81 -2.20 5.19 -9.27
C MET A 81 -0.86 4.84 -9.93
N ASN A 82 -0.30 5.69 -10.79
CA ASN A 82 1.06 5.53 -11.27
C ASN A 82 2.13 5.79 -10.18
N ASP A 83 1.78 6.57 -9.16
CA ASP A 83 2.67 6.96 -8.05
C ASP A 83 2.30 6.27 -6.72
N VAL A 84 1.24 5.45 -6.71
CA VAL A 84 0.71 4.79 -5.50
C VAL A 84 0.77 3.28 -5.66
N CYS A 85 1.28 2.60 -4.64
CA CYS A 85 1.13 1.15 -4.50
C CYS A 85 0.18 0.85 -3.34
N PHE A 86 -0.77 -0.05 -3.55
CA PHE A 86 -1.73 -0.46 -2.55
C PHE A 86 -1.69 -1.97 -2.32
N ILE A 87 -1.52 -2.35 -1.07
CA ILE A 87 -1.74 -3.73 -0.62
C ILE A 87 -3.01 -3.75 0.21
N ALA A 88 -4.05 -4.39 -0.32
CA ALA A 88 -5.23 -4.73 0.44
C ALA A 88 -4.90 -5.84 1.44
N ASP A 89 -5.75 -5.97 2.46
CA ASP A 89 -5.72 -7.01 3.47
C ASP A 89 -5.19 -8.36 2.94
N VAL A 90 -4.33 -8.94 3.72
CA VAL A 90 -3.47 -10.09 3.43
C VAL A 90 -3.90 -10.99 2.28
N ALA A 91 -3.02 -11.07 1.28
CA ALA A 91 -2.92 -12.21 0.37
C ALA A 91 -4.10 -12.45 -0.58
N VAL A 92 -4.49 -11.44 -1.34
CA VAL A 92 -5.49 -11.62 -2.41
C VAL A 92 -4.86 -12.12 -3.72
N LEU A 93 -3.69 -12.76 -3.67
CA LEU A 93 -3.19 -13.43 -4.87
C LEU A 93 -4.06 -14.65 -5.16
N PRO A 94 -4.55 -14.82 -6.40
CA PRO A 94 -5.32 -15.99 -6.77
C PRO A 94 -4.56 -17.29 -6.48
N ARG A 95 -5.20 -18.25 -5.83
CA ARG A 95 -4.54 -19.49 -5.41
C ARG A 95 -3.95 -20.31 -6.56
N TRP A 96 -4.47 -20.12 -7.78
CA TRP A 96 -4.04 -20.82 -8.99
C TRP A 96 -2.83 -20.16 -9.69
N ILE A 97 -2.56 -18.86 -9.42
CA ILE A 97 -1.51 -18.11 -10.11
C ILE A 97 -0.11 -18.62 -9.70
N ARG A 98 0.81 -18.64 -10.65
CA ARG A 98 2.23 -18.95 -10.41
C ARG A 98 3.01 -17.69 -10.08
N VAL A 99 4.17 -17.84 -9.44
CA VAL A 99 5.09 -16.73 -9.16
C VAL A 99 5.41 -15.95 -10.43
N SER A 100 5.81 -16.64 -11.50
CA SER A 100 6.12 -15.99 -12.79
C SER A 100 4.93 -15.24 -13.39
N GLU A 101 3.72 -15.81 -13.30
CA GLU A 101 2.49 -15.19 -13.81
C GLU A 101 2.11 -13.94 -12.97
N ALA A 102 2.33 -13.97 -11.65
CA ALA A 102 2.11 -12.83 -10.78
C ALA A 102 3.07 -11.68 -11.12
N ILE A 103 4.35 -11.98 -11.37
CA ILE A 103 5.35 -10.99 -11.81
C ILE A 103 4.95 -10.39 -13.16
N GLU A 104 4.59 -11.22 -14.14
CA GLU A 104 4.13 -10.78 -15.45
C GLU A 104 2.92 -9.87 -15.35
N PHE A 105 1.94 -10.25 -14.53
CA PHE A 105 0.73 -9.46 -14.32
C PHE A 105 1.06 -8.08 -13.78
N VAL A 106 1.85 -7.99 -12.70
CA VAL A 106 2.21 -6.69 -12.11
C VAL A 106 3.06 -5.86 -13.07
N ALA A 107 3.99 -6.48 -13.81
CA ALA A 107 4.78 -5.81 -14.83
C ALA A 107 3.93 -5.25 -15.98
N GLY A 108 2.83 -5.93 -16.31
CA GLY A 108 1.90 -5.47 -17.36
C GLY A 108 0.96 -4.34 -16.92
N VAL A 109 0.69 -4.20 -15.62
CA VAL A 109 -0.29 -3.22 -15.13
C VAL A 109 0.34 -2.01 -14.44
N HIS A 110 1.56 -2.12 -13.92
CA HIS A 110 2.19 -1.02 -13.19
C HIS A 110 3.41 -0.47 -13.95
N PRO A 111 3.36 0.79 -14.44
CA PRO A 111 4.40 1.36 -15.31
C PRO A 111 5.77 1.51 -14.63
N ARG A 112 5.81 1.55 -13.28
CA ARG A 112 7.04 1.70 -12.50
C ARG A 112 7.48 0.40 -11.82
N PHE A 113 7.09 -0.76 -12.37
CA PHE A 113 7.52 -2.05 -11.85
C PHE A 113 8.89 -2.42 -12.41
N ASP A 114 9.87 -2.63 -11.53
CA ASP A 114 11.20 -3.14 -11.85
C ASP A 114 11.24 -4.66 -11.67
N ARG A 115 11.07 -5.37 -12.80
CA ARG A 115 11.13 -6.85 -12.85
C ARG A 115 12.45 -7.38 -12.27
N ALA A 116 13.59 -6.78 -12.63
CA ALA A 116 14.89 -7.26 -12.20
C ALA A 116 15.04 -7.14 -10.67
N LYS A 117 14.50 -6.06 -10.07
CA LYS A 117 14.46 -5.91 -8.61
C LYS A 117 13.59 -6.98 -7.95
N CYS A 118 12.41 -7.29 -8.51
CA CYS A 118 11.54 -8.35 -8.04
C CYS A 118 12.23 -9.72 -8.08
N GLU A 119 12.86 -10.05 -9.21
CA GLU A 119 13.56 -11.32 -9.39
C GLU A 119 14.77 -11.47 -8.46
N ARG A 120 15.54 -10.40 -8.23
CA ARG A 120 16.63 -10.39 -7.23
C ARG A 120 16.11 -10.65 -5.81
N PHE A 121 14.99 -10.05 -5.44
CA PHE A 121 14.38 -10.31 -4.13
C PHE A 121 13.97 -11.78 -4.00
N ILE A 122 13.30 -12.33 -5.01
CA ILE A 122 12.83 -13.72 -5.02
C ILE A 122 13.99 -14.71 -4.99
N ALA A 123 15.12 -14.41 -5.63
CA ALA A 123 16.30 -15.26 -5.66
C ALA A 123 16.85 -15.60 -4.26
N ASN A 124 16.61 -14.73 -3.28
CA ASN A 124 17.00 -14.93 -1.87
C ASN A 124 15.93 -15.66 -1.04
N THR A 125 14.89 -16.21 -1.68
CA THR A 125 13.80 -16.92 -1.03
C THR A 125 13.68 -18.36 -1.53
N GLN A 126 12.74 -19.12 -0.95
CA GLN A 126 12.41 -20.46 -1.44
C GLN A 126 11.38 -20.44 -2.59
N LEU A 127 10.97 -19.28 -3.05
CA LEU A 127 10.00 -19.14 -4.13
C LEU A 127 10.57 -19.64 -5.46
N LYS A 128 9.80 -20.45 -6.18
CA LYS A 128 10.16 -20.96 -7.51
C LYS A 128 9.23 -20.35 -8.56
N PRO A 129 9.69 -19.99 -9.77
CA PRO A 129 8.86 -19.38 -10.81
C PRO A 129 7.59 -20.16 -11.16
N LYS A 130 7.66 -21.48 -11.15
CA LYS A 130 6.54 -22.38 -11.49
C LYS A 130 5.63 -22.71 -10.30
N MET A 131 6.00 -22.33 -9.06
CA MET A 131 5.23 -22.61 -7.86
C MET A 131 3.93 -21.81 -7.87
N ARG A 132 2.82 -22.44 -7.50
CA ARG A 132 1.51 -21.78 -7.37
C ARG A 132 1.27 -21.29 -5.95
N VAL A 133 0.52 -20.20 -5.80
CA VAL A 133 0.18 -19.63 -4.49
C VAL A 133 -0.45 -20.66 -3.55
N ARG A 134 -1.28 -21.59 -4.04
CA ARG A 134 -1.86 -22.68 -3.23
C ARG A 134 -0.85 -23.66 -2.64
N GLU A 135 0.37 -23.71 -3.19
CA GLU A 135 1.46 -24.60 -2.78
C GLU A 135 2.40 -23.94 -1.77
N MET A 136 2.17 -22.65 -1.45
CA MET A 136 3.01 -21.84 -0.60
C MET A 136 2.53 -21.87 0.84
N SER A 137 3.49 -21.79 1.77
CA SER A 137 3.21 -21.44 3.16
C SER A 137 2.76 -19.98 3.25
N LYS A 138 2.14 -19.60 4.37
CA LYS A 138 1.76 -18.18 4.62
C LYS A 138 2.96 -17.26 4.47
N GLY A 139 4.13 -17.64 5.00
CA GLY A 139 5.36 -16.87 4.88
C GLY A 139 5.84 -16.68 3.45
N MET A 140 5.76 -17.73 2.64
CA MET A 140 6.12 -17.64 1.23
C MET A 140 5.19 -16.69 0.46
N ILE A 141 3.90 -16.68 0.80
CA ILE A 141 2.93 -15.74 0.21
C ILE A 141 3.30 -14.30 0.59
N VAL A 142 3.68 -14.05 1.84
CA VAL A 142 4.15 -12.72 2.29
C VAL A 142 5.41 -12.31 1.56
N GLN A 143 6.39 -13.21 1.40
CA GLN A 143 7.61 -12.93 0.64
C GLN A 143 7.32 -12.59 -0.82
N LEU A 144 6.37 -13.30 -1.45
CA LEU A 144 5.94 -12.97 -2.81
C LEU A 144 5.30 -11.59 -2.89
N HIS A 145 4.40 -11.25 -1.96
CA HIS A 145 3.80 -9.91 -1.89
C HIS A 145 4.84 -8.82 -1.71
N LEU A 146 5.77 -9.00 -0.77
CA LEU A 146 6.86 -8.05 -0.56
C LEU A 146 7.70 -7.87 -1.82
N ALA A 147 8.08 -8.98 -2.48
CA ALA A 147 8.86 -8.92 -3.72
C ALA A 147 8.17 -8.09 -4.81
N LEU A 148 6.85 -8.29 -4.99
CA LEU A 148 6.07 -7.56 -5.97
C LEU A 148 5.97 -6.07 -5.63
N VAL A 149 5.68 -5.73 -4.36
CA VAL A 149 5.51 -4.35 -3.91
C VAL A 149 6.82 -3.57 -3.90
N MET A 150 7.88 -4.17 -3.39
CA MET A 150 9.19 -3.52 -3.31
C MET A 150 9.82 -3.26 -4.69
N ALA A 151 9.35 -3.98 -5.70
CA ALA A 151 9.74 -3.75 -7.09
C ALA A 151 8.99 -2.58 -7.74
N ILE A 152 7.96 -2.03 -7.08
CA ILE A 152 7.24 -0.85 -7.58
C ILE A 152 7.88 0.41 -7.01
N ASP A 153 8.32 1.32 -7.86
CA ASP A 153 8.83 2.63 -7.45
C ASP A 153 7.66 3.62 -7.23
N ALA A 154 6.94 3.43 -6.11
CA ALA A 154 5.84 4.30 -5.73
C ALA A 154 6.30 5.36 -4.71
N LYS A 155 5.69 6.56 -4.78
CA LYS A 155 5.88 7.65 -3.81
C LYS A 155 5.07 7.46 -2.54
N LEU A 156 3.91 6.81 -2.67
CA LEU A 156 3.02 6.49 -1.56
C LEU A 156 2.70 4.99 -1.57
N LEU A 157 3.04 4.31 -0.50
CA LEU A 157 2.64 2.93 -0.23
C LEU A 157 1.51 2.91 0.79
N VAL A 158 0.38 2.34 0.42
CA VAL A 158 -0.79 2.18 1.29
C VAL A 158 -0.96 0.71 1.65
N LEU A 159 -0.98 0.41 2.94
CA LEU A 159 -1.08 -0.95 3.48
C LEU A 159 -2.32 -1.06 4.36
N ALA A 160 -3.27 -1.90 3.96
CA ALA A 160 -4.45 -2.18 4.76
C ALA A 160 -4.24 -3.50 5.52
N GLU A 161 -4.01 -3.42 6.85
CA GLU A 161 -3.83 -4.58 7.72
C GLU A 161 -2.81 -5.62 7.19
N PRO A 162 -1.61 -5.21 6.74
CA PRO A 162 -0.71 -6.04 5.91
C PRO A 162 -0.19 -7.28 6.62
N THR A 163 -0.33 -7.37 7.94
CA THR A 163 0.16 -8.47 8.76
C THR A 163 -0.95 -9.25 9.46
N LEU A 164 -2.20 -9.04 9.04
CA LEU A 164 -3.34 -9.76 9.60
C LEU A 164 -3.17 -11.29 9.39
N GLY A 165 -3.31 -12.06 10.46
CA GLY A 165 -3.18 -13.52 10.40
C GLY A 165 -1.74 -14.04 10.32
N LEU A 166 -0.73 -13.18 10.40
CA LEU A 166 0.67 -13.57 10.57
C LEU A 166 1.02 -13.75 12.05
N ASP A 167 1.89 -14.72 12.33
CA ASP A 167 2.51 -14.82 13.65
C ASP A 167 3.48 -13.66 13.92
N ILE A 168 3.92 -13.54 15.19
CA ILE A 168 4.75 -12.41 15.64
C ILE A 168 6.07 -12.34 14.88
N LEU A 169 6.70 -13.48 14.60
CA LEU A 169 7.99 -13.52 13.92
C LEU A 169 7.89 -13.05 12.47
N MET A 170 6.88 -13.53 11.74
CA MET A 170 6.63 -13.15 10.38
C MET A 170 6.20 -11.68 10.25
N ARG A 171 5.44 -11.17 11.23
CA ARG A 171 5.09 -9.75 11.31
C ARG A 171 6.34 -8.89 11.48
N LYS A 172 7.22 -9.27 12.39
CA LYS A 172 8.49 -8.58 12.60
C LYS A 172 9.31 -8.56 11.32
N GLN A 173 9.50 -9.71 10.68
CA GLN A 173 10.25 -9.82 9.43
C GLN A 173 9.65 -8.96 8.30
N PHE A 174 8.30 -8.92 8.17
CA PHE A 174 7.62 -8.06 7.20
C PHE A 174 8.00 -6.59 7.38
N TYR A 175 7.88 -6.07 8.61
CA TYR A 175 8.18 -4.66 8.86
C TYR A 175 9.68 -4.36 8.77
N GLU A 176 10.56 -5.24 9.22
CA GLU A 176 12.01 -5.07 9.07
C GLU A 176 12.42 -4.98 7.59
N THR A 177 11.89 -5.89 6.75
CA THR A 177 12.14 -5.85 5.31
C THR A 177 11.61 -4.56 4.68
N LEU A 178 10.39 -4.16 5.03
CA LEU A 178 9.78 -2.94 4.52
C LEU A 178 10.59 -1.69 4.89
N LEU A 179 11.05 -1.61 6.14
CA LEU A 179 11.82 -0.48 6.66
C LEU A 179 13.22 -0.40 6.07
N ASN A 180 13.91 -1.54 5.98
CA ASN A 180 15.32 -1.58 5.60
C ASN A 180 15.54 -1.54 4.07
N GLU A 181 14.59 -2.07 3.29
CA GLU A 181 14.79 -2.28 1.86
C GLU A 181 13.87 -1.42 0.97
N TYR A 182 12.76 -0.90 1.49
CA TYR A 182 11.81 -0.12 0.71
C TYR A 182 11.71 1.33 1.15
N PHE A 183 11.71 1.61 2.46
CA PHE A 183 11.53 2.95 2.97
C PHE A 183 12.79 3.80 2.76
N ASP A 184 12.57 5.00 2.26
CA ASP A 184 13.57 6.08 2.18
C ASP A 184 12.90 7.44 2.43
N GLU A 185 13.68 8.52 2.46
CA GLU A 185 13.18 9.88 2.71
C GLU A 185 12.22 10.41 1.61
N GLN A 186 12.12 9.72 0.48
CA GLN A 186 11.26 10.13 -0.63
C GLN A 186 9.92 9.38 -0.66
N ARG A 187 9.82 8.25 0.07
CA ARG A 187 8.64 7.40 0.09
C ARG A 187 7.85 7.58 1.37
N THR A 188 6.55 7.70 1.23
CA THR A 188 5.63 7.76 2.37
C THR A 188 4.86 6.45 2.46
N ILE A 189 4.74 5.93 3.67
CA ILE A 189 4.01 4.69 3.95
C ILE A 189 2.83 5.02 4.86
N LEU A 190 1.64 4.64 4.43
CA LEU A 190 0.40 4.72 5.21
C LEU A 190 -0.09 3.31 5.52
N VAL A 191 -0.09 2.94 6.79
CA VAL A 191 -0.49 1.60 7.23
C VAL A 191 -1.68 1.67 8.18
N THR A 192 -2.68 0.80 7.99
CA THR A 192 -3.71 0.60 9.01
C THR A 192 -3.42 -0.63 9.85
N THR A 193 -3.67 -0.52 11.13
CA THR A 193 -3.62 -1.65 12.05
C THR A 193 -4.64 -1.47 13.16
N HIS A 194 -5.09 -2.57 13.73
CA HIS A 194 -5.95 -2.61 14.92
C HIS A 194 -5.17 -3.06 16.17
N GLN A 195 -3.86 -3.33 16.03
CA GLN A 195 -2.95 -3.80 17.09
C GLN A 195 -1.76 -2.85 17.22
#